data_4e0360f013faf3008e28a403f8d79bb3
#
_entry.id   4e0360f013faf3008e28a403f8d79bb3
#
_cell.length_a   1.000
_cell.length_b   1.000
_cell.length_c   1.000
_cell.angle_alpha   90.00
_cell.angle_beta   90.00
_cell.angle_gamma   90.00
#
_symmetry.space_group_name_H-M   'P 1'
#
loop_
_entity.id
_entity.type
_entity.pdbx_description
1 polymer ?
#
loop_
_entity_poly.entity_id
_entity_poly.type
_entity_poly.pdbx_seq_one_letter_code
_entity_poly.pdbx_strand_id
1 'polypeptide(L)'
;MRSDTVTKGKQQAPHRSLFHALGMTQEEMDRPLVGIVSSYNEIVPGHMNLDKIVNAVKQGVAMAGGTPVVFPAIAVCDGIAMGHIGMKYSLVTRDLIADSTEAMALAHQFDALVMVPNCDKNVPGLLMAAARINVPTVFVSGGPMLAGHVKGRKRSLSSMFEAVGEYSAGKLTADDVCEFEEKVCPTCGSCSGMYTANSMNCLTEVLGLSLIHISEPTRLALIS
;
A
#
# COMPACT_ATOMS: atom_id res chain seq x y z
N MET A 1 23.34 -13.80 6.46
CA MET A 1 21.97 -13.30 6.25
C MET A 1 21.21 -13.40 7.58
N ARG A 2 20.21 -12.55 7.84
CA ARG A 2 19.33 -12.72 9.02
C ARG A 2 18.58 -14.04 8.97
N SER A 3 18.10 -14.39 7.78
CA SER A 3 17.38 -15.65 7.53
C SER A 3 18.17 -16.91 7.85
N ASP A 4 19.49 -16.84 7.93
CA ASP A 4 20.32 -17.99 8.34
C ASP A 4 19.93 -18.53 9.72
N THR A 5 19.41 -17.68 10.61
CA THR A 5 18.94 -18.07 11.95
C THR A 5 17.73 -19.01 11.91
N VAL A 6 16.98 -19.05 10.82
CA VAL A 6 15.80 -19.91 10.63
C VAL A 6 16.01 -20.97 9.53
N THR A 7 17.00 -20.79 8.65
CA THR A 7 17.23 -21.70 7.51
C THR A 7 18.46 -22.58 7.67
N LYS A 8 19.47 -22.19 8.47
CA LYS A 8 20.76 -22.90 8.56
C LYS A 8 20.94 -23.65 9.87
N GLY A 9 21.74 -24.74 9.81
CA GLY A 9 22.09 -25.53 10.97
C GLY A 9 21.14 -26.72 11.25
N LYS A 10 21.59 -27.64 12.06
CA LYS A 10 20.81 -28.86 12.40
C LYS A 10 19.61 -28.56 13.31
N GLN A 11 19.75 -27.59 14.21
CA GLN A 11 18.70 -27.23 15.15
C GLN A 11 17.50 -26.57 14.44
N GLN A 12 17.71 -26.00 13.25
CA GLN A 12 16.66 -25.35 12.43
C GLN A 12 15.96 -26.34 11.48
N ALA A 13 16.23 -27.66 11.58
CA ALA A 13 15.51 -28.66 10.79
C ALA A 13 13.97 -28.57 10.93
N PRO A 14 13.39 -28.35 12.14
CA PRO A 14 11.94 -28.13 12.27
C PRO A 14 11.45 -26.91 11.49
N HIS A 15 12.20 -25.80 11.48
CA HIS A 15 11.84 -24.60 10.73
C HIS A 15 11.84 -24.89 9.22
N ARG A 16 12.87 -25.55 8.69
CA ARG A 16 12.93 -25.95 7.29
C ARG A 16 11.80 -26.90 6.89
N SER A 17 11.37 -27.78 7.79
CA SER A 17 10.20 -28.63 7.52
C SER A 17 8.93 -27.80 7.29
N LEU A 18 8.77 -26.67 8.00
CA LEU A 18 7.66 -25.74 7.79
C LEU A 18 7.82 -24.98 6.47
N PHE A 19 9.03 -24.56 6.11
CA PHE A 19 9.28 -23.95 4.80
C PHE A 19 9.02 -24.94 3.65
N HIS A 20 9.39 -26.22 3.80
CA HIS A 20 9.02 -27.25 2.84
C HIS A 20 7.50 -27.46 2.73
N ALA A 21 6.76 -27.33 3.83
CA ALA A 21 5.29 -27.38 3.80
C ALA A 21 4.67 -26.20 3.00
N LEU A 22 5.38 -25.06 2.89
CA LEU A 22 5.01 -23.94 2.02
C LEU A 22 5.42 -24.15 0.55
N GLY A 23 6.06 -25.29 0.23
CA GLY A 23 6.55 -25.60 -1.10
C GLY A 23 7.95 -25.07 -1.42
N MET A 24 8.67 -24.50 -0.44
CA MET A 24 10.02 -23.98 -0.65
C MET A 24 11.02 -25.12 -0.80
N THR A 25 11.91 -25.00 -1.78
CA THR A 25 13.05 -25.88 -1.97
C THR A 25 14.23 -25.49 -1.07
N GLN A 26 15.21 -26.39 -0.92
CA GLN A 26 16.44 -26.07 -0.20
C GLN A 26 17.19 -24.89 -0.86
N GLU A 27 17.21 -24.87 -2.19
CA GLU A 27 17.85 -23.80 -2.95
C GLU A 27 17.20 -22.43 -2.66
N GLU A 28 15.89 -22.35 -2.56
CA GLU A 28 15.17 -21.12 -2.21
C GLU A 28 15.44 -20.68 -0.77
N MET A 29 15.59 -21.63 0.18
CA MET A 29 15.99 -21.34 1.56
C MET A 29 17.44 -20.90 1.70
N ASP A 30 18.28 -21.18 0.72
CA ASP A 30 19.68 -20.74 0.68
C ASP A 30 19.87 -19.33 0.12
N ARG A 31 18.81 -18.74 -0.45
CA ARG A 31 18.76 -17.37 -0.96
C ARG A 31 18.29 -16.40 0.13
N PRO A 32 18.54 -15.08 -0.03
CA PRO A 32 17.96 -14.08 0.88
C PRO A 32 16.45 -14.17 0.90
N LEU A 33 15.84 -14.24 2.10
CA LEU A 33 14.39 -14.17 2.26
C LEU A 33 13.94 -12.72 2.22
N VAL A 34 13.14 -12.36 1.21
CA VAL A 34 12.62 -11.02 1.01
C VAL A 34 11.14 -10.99 1.36
N GLY A 35 10.80 -10.30 2.45
CA GLY A 35 9.42 -10.09 2.84
C GLY A 35 8.73 -9.05 1.95
N ILE A 36 7.59 -9.40 1.37
CA ILE A 36 6.75 -8.47 0.61
C ILE A 36 5.53 -8.14 1.47
N VAL A 37 5.47 -6.92 1.97
CA VAL A 37 4.36 -6.46 2.82
C VAL A 37 3.27 -5.89 1.93
N SER A 38 2.18 -6.63 1.76
CA SER A 38 1.06 -6.23 0.90
C SER A 38 -0.12 -5.74 1.73
N SER A 39 -0.63 -4.56 1.43
CA SER A 39 -1.87 -4.06 2.00
C SER A 39 -3.10 -4.28 1.10
N TYR A 40 -3.01 -5.23 0.16
CA TYR A 40 -4.12 -5.62 -0.69
C TYR A 40 -5.39 -5.92 0.12
N ASN A 41 -6.50 -5.37 -0.32
CA ASN A 41 -7.86 -5.69 0.13
C ASN A 41 -8.86 -5.15 -0.90
N GLU A 42 -10.12 -5.59 -0.80
CA GLU A 42 -11.19 -5.24 -1.74
C GLU A 42 -12.09 -4.09 -1.25
N ILE A 43 -11.87 -3.53 -0.04
CA ILE A 43 -12.68 -2.45 0.51
C ILE A 43 -12.04 -1.07 0.31
N VAL A 44 -10.72 -0.98 0.23
CA VAL A 44 -9.99 0.28 0.04
C VAL A 44 -9.70 0.47 -1.45
N PRO A 45 -10.28 1.48 -2.14
CA PRO A 45 -10.09 1.66 -3.58
C PRO A 45 -8.61 1.75 -3.99
N GLY A 46 -7.77 2.35 -3.15
CA GLY A 46 -6.33 2.42 -3.36
C GLY A 46 -5.59 1.10 -3.30
N HIS A 47 -6.21 0.05 -2.79
CA HIS A 47 -5.56 -1.24 -2.50
C HIS A 47 -6.02 -2.39 -3.40
N MET A 48 -7.11 -2.20 -4.13
CA MET A 48 -7.78 -3.24 -4.91
C MET A 48 -6.89 -3.88 -5.99
N ASN A 49 -5.89 -3.17 -6.52
CA ASN A 49 -4.99 -3.68 -7.55
C ASN A 49 -3.57 -3.98 -7.05
N LEU A 50 -3.33 -3.95 -5.73
CA LEU A 50 -1.99 -4.20 -5.18
C LEU A 50 -1.53 -5.65 -5.36
N ASP A 51 -2.43 -6.59 -5.52
CA ASP A 51 -2.14 -7.99 -5.86
C ASP A 51 -1.32 -8.11 -7.15
N LYS A 52 -1.65 -7.31 -8.17
CA LYS A 52 -0.92 -7.26 -9.45
C LYS A 52 0.50 -6.73 -9.27
N ILE A 53 0.65 -5.68 -8.46
CA ILE A 53 1.96 -5.11 -8.14
C ILE A 53 2.78 -6.12 -7.34
N VAL A 54 2.18 -6.77 -6.34
CA VAL A 54 2.84 -7.82 -5.54
C VAL A 54 3.35 -8.96 -6.43
N ASN A 55 2.57 -9.39 -7.41
CA ASN A 55 3.01 -10.43 -8.35
C ASN A 55 4.23 -9.98 -9.18
N ALA A 56 4.25 -8.74 -9.65
CA ALA A 56 5.41 -8.19 -10.35
C ALA A 56 6.63 -8.07 -9.42
N VAL A 57 6.44 -7.64 -8.18
CA VAL A 57 7.50 -7.58 -7.15
C VAL A 57 8.07 -8.97 -6.88
N LYS A 58 7.22 -10.00 -6.74
CA LYS A 58 7.68 -11.39 -6.56
C LYS A 58 8.60 -11.83 -7.70
N GLN A 59 8.21 -11.54 -8.94
CA GLN A 59 9.02 -11.85 -10.11
C GLN A 59 10.36 -11.12 -10.07
N GLY A 60 10.36 -9.82 -9.77
CA GLY A 60 11.57 -9.01 -9.65
C GLY A 60 12.53 -9.53 -8.57
N VAL A 61 12.02 -9.89 -7.41
CA VAL A 61 12.81 -10.48 -6.31
C VAL A 61 13.42 -11.82 -6.73
N ALA A 62 12.63 -12.70 -7.37
CA ALA A 62 13.11 -13.98 -7.84
C ALA A 62 14.19 -13.84 -8.93
N MET A 63 14.00 -12.93 -9.88
CA MET A 63 15.00 -12.62 -10.93
C MET A 63 16.30 -12.07 -10.33
N ALA A 64 16.23 -11.33 -9.23
CA ALA A 64 17.40 -10.84 -8.50
C ALA A 64 18.07 -11.88 -7.60
N GLY A 65 17.57 -13.12 -7.58
CA GLY A 65 18.13 -14.21 -6.79
C GLY A 65 17.69 -14.28 -5.33
N GLY A 66 16.64 -13.55 -4.96
CA GLY A 66 15.99 -13.63 -3.65
C GLY A 66 14.78 -14.57 -3.65
N THR A 67 14.34 -14.97 -2.47
CA THR A 67 13.11 -15.77 -2.26
C THR A 67 12.02 -14.86 -1.72
N PRO A 68 10.96 -14.56 -2.52
CA PRO A 68 9.90 -13.65 -2.12
C PRO A 68 8.87 -14.33 -1.23
N VAL A 69 8.54 -13.73 -0.09
CA VAL A 69 7.49 -14.20 0.83
C VAL A 69 6.52 -13.08 1.12
N VAL A 70 5.25 -13.27 0.78
CA VAL A 70 4.20 -12.24 0.97
C VAL A 70 3.54 -12.41 2.33
N PHE A 71 3.34 -11.30 3.03
CA PHE A 71 2.47 -11.23 4.22
C PHE A 71 1.67 -9.93 4.24
N PRO A 72 0.49 -9.90 4.88
CA PRO A 72 -0.42 -8.77 4.80
C PRO A 72 -0.08 -7.65 5.79
N ALA A 73 -0.42 -6.42 5.40
CA ALA A 73 -0.70 -5.29 6.28
C ALA A 73 -2.16 -4.88 6.13
N ILE A 74 -2.79 -4.42 7.22
CA ILE A 74 -4.14 -3.89 7.17
C ILE A 74 -4.18 -2.48 6.58
N ALA A 75 -5.37 -2.04 6.18
CA ALA A 75 -5.64 -0.66 5.81
C ALA A 75 -7.10 -0.29 6.09
N VAL A 76 -7.33 0.95 6.48
CA VAL A 76 -8.66 1.58 6.55
C VAL A 76 -8.72 2.69 5.52
N CYS A 77 -9.81 2.78 4.79
CA CYS A 77 -10.07 3.88 3.89
C CYS A 77 -10.63 5.07 4.67
N ASP A 78 -9.85 6.13 4.81
CA ASP A 78 -10.27 7.35 5.52
C ASP A 78 -11.51 7.97 4.89
N GLY A 79 -11.61 7.95 3.56
CA GLY A 79 -12.77 8.47 2.84
C GLY A 79 -14.07 7.73 3.15
N ILE A 80 -14.02 6.40 3.25
CA ILE A 80 -15.19 5.58 3.61
C ILE A 80 -15.50 5.70 5.11
N ALA A 81 -14.48 5.85 5.96
CA ALA A 81 -14.65 5.98 7.41
C ALA A 81 -15.07 7.38 7.86
N MET A 82 -14.97 8.37 7.00
CA MET A 82 -15.23 9.78 7.32
C MET A 82 -16.70 10.04 7.67
N GLY A 83 -16.93 10.90 8.67
CA GLY A 83 -18.27 11.35 9.07
C GLY A 83 -19.04 10.38 9.98
N HIS A 84 -18.46 9.25 10.36
CA HIS A 84 -19.09 8.30 11.30
C HIS A 84 -18.09 7.70 12.31
N ILE A 85 -18.55 6.81 13.18
CA ILE A 85 -17.76 6.20 14.25
C ILE A 85 -16.47 5.49 13.74
N GLY A 86 -16.47 5.00 12.50
CA GLY A 86 -15.36 4.31 11.86
C GLY A 86 -14.09 5.17 11.79
N MET A 87 -14.22 6.50 11.71
CA MET A 87 -13.05 7.39 11.64
C MET A 87 -12.14 7.33 12.87
N LYS A 88 -12.67 6.90 14.03
CA LYS A 88 -11.87 6.68 15.25
C LYS A 88 -10.81 5.60 15.07
N TYR A 89 -11.02 4.66 14.15
CA TYR A 89 -10.08 3.57 13.88
C TYR A 89 -9.00 3.94 12.85
N SER A 90 -9.20 4.99 12.06
CA SER A 90 -8.26 5.37 11.01
C SER A 90 -6.86 5.64 11.56
N LEU A 91 -6.70 6.59 12.47
CA LEU A 91 -5.37 6.97 13.00
C LEU A 91 -4.70 5.83 13.78
N VAL A 92 -5.47 5.06 14.53
CA VAL A 92 -4.98 3.91 15.32
C VAL A 92 -4.34 2.84 14.42
N THR A 93 -4.84 2.67 13.21
CA THR A 93 -4.27 1.67 12.28
C THR A 93 -2.84 1.95 11.88
N ARG A 94 -2.37 3.19 11.92
CA ARG A 94 -0.97 3.52 11.64
C ARG A 94 -0.02 2.77 12.58
N ASP A 95 -0.28 2.80 13.87
CA ASP A 95 0.54 2.13 14.87
C ASP A 95 0.37 0.61 14.79
N LEU A 96 -0.85 0.11 14.62
CA LEU A 96 -1.12 -1.31 14.42
C LEU A 96 -0.41 -1.88 13.18
N ILE A 97 -0.36 -1.14 12.07
CA ILE A 97 0.36 -1.52 10.86
C ILE A 97 1.87 -1.60 11.16
N ALA A 98 2.41 -0.59 11.85
CA ALA A 98 3.81 -0.57 12.22
C ALA A 98 4.18 -1.75 13.12
N ASP A 99 3.43 -1.98 14.19
CA ASP A 99 3.69 -3.01 15.19
C ASP A 99 3.55 -4.41 14.60
N SER A 100 2.47 -4.67 13.84
CA SER A 100 2.24 -5.98 13.22
C SER A 100 3.28 -6.31 12.15
N THR A 101 3.67 -5.32 11.35
CA THR A 101 4.70 -5.49 10.31
C THR A 101 6.06 -5.75 10.94
N GLU A 102 6.42 -5.01 12.00
CA GLU A 102 7.65 -5.23 12.75
C GLU A 102 7.69 -6.64 13.35
N ALA A 103 6.60 -7.04 14.03
CA ALA A 103 6.49 -8.37 14.61
C ALA A 103 6.67 -9.48 13.57
N MET A 104 5.98 -9.39 12.43
CA MET A 104 6.11 -10.37 11.34
C MET A 104 7.52 -10.41 10.77
N ALA A 105 8.11 -9.26 10.49
CA ALA A 105 9.43 -9.20 9.87
C ALA A 105 10.54 -9.72 10.78
N LEU A 106 10.51 -9.36 12.05
CA LEU A 106 11.52 -9.78 13.03
C LEU A 106 11.35 -11.25 13.44
N ALA A 107 10.12 -11.74 13.61
CA ALA A 107 9.86 -13.14 13.94
C ALA A 107 10.33 -14.11 12.85
N HIS A 108 10.18 -13.72 11.57
CA HIS A 108 10.55 -14.57 10.43
C HIS A 108 11.94 -14.25 9.85
N GLN A 109 12.66 -13.28 10.44
CA GLN A 109 14.04 -12.96 10.13
C GLN A 109 14.31 -12.63 8.65
N PHE A 110 13.45 -11.82 8.04
CA PHE A 110 13.66 -11.38 6.66
C PHE A 110 14.94 -10.56 6.51
N ASP A 111 15.65 -10.81 5.39
CA ASP A 111 16.90 -10.11 5.05
C ASP A 111 16.65 -8.73 4.44
N ALA A 112 15.54 -8.58 3.74
CA ALA A 112 15.09 -7.34 3.12
C ALA A 112 13.56 -7.29 3.04
N LEU A 113 13.01 -6.11 2.82
CA LEU A 113 11.56 -5.90 2.69
C LEU A 113 11.23 -5.12 1.42
N VAL A 114 10.13 -5.48 0.78
CA VAL A 114 9.45 -4.65 -0.21
C VAL A 114 8.07 -4.33 0.34
N MET A 115 7.80 -3.06 0.57
CA MET A 115 6.53 -2.60 1.11
C MET A 115 5.64 -2.06 -0.01
N VAL A 116 4.40 -2.58 -0.08
CA VAL A 116 3.42 -2.26 -1.12
C VAL A 116 2.18 -1.59 -0.49
N PRO A 117 2.31 -0.31 -0.07
CA PRO A 117 1.23 0.47 0.50
C PRO A 117 0.49 1.29 -0.56
N ASN A 118 -0.63 1.93 -0.16
CA ASN A 118 -1.19 3.03 -0.96
C ASN A 118 -2.09 4.02 -0.22
N CYS A 119 -2.43 3.86 1.05
CA CYS A 119 -3.45 4.69 1.73
C CYS A 119 -2.87 5.52 2.88
N ASP A 120 -3.68 6.47 3.39
CA ASP A 120 -3.30 7.57 4.29
C ASP A 120 -2.55 7.14 5.56
N LYS A 121 -2.97 6.07 6.20
CA LYS A 121 -2.32 5.57 7.42
C LYS A 121 -1.39 4.39 7.14
N ASN A 122 -1.59 3.74 5.99
CA ASN A 122 -0.83 2.56 5.60
C ASN A 122 0.62 2.93 5.20
N VAL A 123 0.79 3.97 4.36
CA VAL A 123 2.14 4.43 3.97
C VAL A 123 2.96 4.85 5.19
N PRO A 124 2.49 5.77 6.07
CA PRO A 124 3.28 6.16 7.24
C PRO A 124 3.46 5.02 8.25
N GLY A 125 2.49 4.12 8.42
CA GLY A 125 2.64 2.94 9.27
C GLY A 125 3.76 2.02 8.81
N LEU A 126 3.84 1.74 7.51
CA LEU A 126 4.93 0.95 6.95
C LEU A 126 6.28 1.67 6.97
N LEU A 127 6.31 3.02 6.85
CA LEU A 127 7.53 3.79 7.04
C LEU A 127 8.05 3.68 8.48
N MET A 128 7.15 3.75 9.47
CA MET A 128 7.51 3.52 10.88
C MET A 128 8.08 2.12 11.08
N ALA A 129 7.44 1.09 10.51
CA ALA A 129 7.95 -0.28 10.56
C ALA A 129 9.35 -0.39 9.93
N ALA A 130 9.54 0.17 8.74
CA ALA A 130 10.83 0.16 8.05
C ALA A 130 11.96 0.76 8.91
N ALA A 131 11.69 1.91 9.54
CA ALA A 131 12.64 2.58 10.42
C ALA A 131 12.98 1.75 11.67
N ARG A 132 12.01 1.03 12.25
CA ARG A 132 12.21 0.19 13.44
C ARG A 132 12.94 -1.11 13.11
N ILE A 133 12.58 -1.76 12.02
CA ILE A 133 13.14 -3.06 11.60
C ILE A 133 14.59 -2.91 11.14
N ASN A 134 14.91 -1.80 10.49
CA ASN A 134 16.24 -1.42 10.00
C ASN A 134 16.91 -2.54 9.16
N VAL A 135 16.20 -2.98 8.13
CA VAL A 135 16.73 -3.84 7.05
C VAL A 135 16.62 -3.09 5.71
N PRO A 136 17.36 -3.50 4.68
CA PRO A 136 17.18 -2.95 3.34
C PRO A 136 15.69 -3.01 2.94
N THR A 137 15.11 -1.87 2.63
CA THR A 137 13.67 -1.75 2.38
C THR A 137 13.41 -0.85 1.18
N VAL A 138 12.49 -1.27 0.31
CA VAL A 138 12.02 -0.50 -0.84
C VAL A 138 10.50 -0.38 -0.77
N PHE A 139 9.98 0.80 -1.14
CA PHE A 139 8.55 1.07 -1.25
C PHE A 139 8.10 1.05 -2.70
N VAL A 140 6.98 0.38 -2.96
CA VAL A 140 6.32 0.35 -4.27
C VAL A 140 4.88 0.79 -4.08
N SER A 141 4.58 2.04 -4.42
CA SER A 141 3.24 2.61 -4.28
C SER A 141 2.25 2.02 -5.28
N GLY A 142 0.98 1.90 -4.85
CA GLY A 142 -0.13 1.55 -5.74
C GLY A 142 -0.56 2.66 -6.71
N GLY A 143 -0.06 3.87 -6.51
CA GLY A 143 -0.38 5.03 -7.33
C GLY A 143 -1.74 5.68 -7.03
N PRO A 144 -1.97 6.92 -7.53
CA PRO A 144 -3.21 7.65 -7.36
C PRO A 144 -4.27 7.22 -8.37
N MET A 145 -5.55 7.41 -8.00
CA MET A 145 -6.65 7.34 -8.96
C MET A 145 -6.69 8.57 -9.87
N LEU A 146 -7.30 8.44 -11.03
CA LEU A 146 -7.59 9.57 -11.90
C LEU A 146 -8.68 10.46 -11.32
N ALA A 147 -8.61 11.75 -11.58
CA ALA A 147 -9.73 12.65 -11.38
C ALA A 147 -10.76 12.48 -12.51
N GLY A 148 -12.04 12.55 -12.16
CA GLY A 148 -13.12 12.44 -13.12
C GLY A 148 -13.47 13.75 -13.81
N HIS A 149 -14.50 13.70 -14.66
CA HIS A 149 -15.05 14.87 -15.33
C HIS A 149 -16.56 14.95 -15.09
N VAL A 150 -17.00 16.07 -14.52
CA VAL A 150 -18.42 16.36 -14.31
C VAL A 150 -18.73 17.70 -14.97
N LYS A 151 -19.75 17.75 -15.81
CA LYS A 151 -20.15 18.94 -16.57
C LYS A 151 -18.98 19.58 -17.34
N GLY A 152 -18.13 18.72 -17.97
CA GLY A 152 -16.98 19.17 -18.76
C GLY A 152 -15.80 19.73 -17.98
N ARG A 153 -15.82 19.64 -16.63
CA ARG A 153 -14.72 20.11 -15.77
C ARG A 153 -14.10 18.95 -15.01
N LYS A 154 -12.78 19.00 -14.85
CA LYS A 154 -12.04 18.03 -14.04
C LYS A 154 -12.46 18.16 -12.57
N ARG A 155 -12.89 17.06 -11.96
CA ARG A 155 -13.39 16.97 -10.60
C ARG A 155 -12.74 15.77 -9.87
N SER A 156 -12.60 15.88 -8.57
CA SER A 156 -12.01 14.86 -7.72
C SER A 156 -12.91 14.60 -6.52
N LEU A 157 -12.50 13.69 -5.63
CA LEU A 157 -13.22 13.42 -4.37
C LEU A 157 -13.44 14.71 -3.55
N SER A 158 -12.49 15.66 -3.56
CA SER A 158 -12.70 16.99 -2.91
C SER A 158 -13.92 17.69 -3.46
N SER A 159 -14.10 17.65 -4.77
CA SER A 159 -15.27 18.28 -5.43
C SER A 159 -16.59 17.59 -5.04
N MET A 160 -16.55 16.31 -4.65
CA MET A 160 -17.74 15.63 -4.13
C MET A 160 -18.17 16.19 -2.77
N PHE A 161 -17.21 16.48 -1.87
CA PHE A 161 -17.52 17.12 -0.59
C PHE A 161 -18.08 18.53 -0.79
N GLU A 162 -17.54 19.30 -1.75
CA GLU A 162 -18.07 20.61 -2.14
C GLU A 162 -19.50 20.49 -2.67
N ALA A 163 -19.74 19.51 -3.56
CA ALA A 163 -21.07 19.28 -4.15
C ALA A 163 -22.14 18.94 -3.09
N VAL A 164 -21.79 18.13 -2.06
CA VAL A 164 -22.69 17.85 -0.93
C VAL A 164 -23.03 19.15 -0.17
N GLY A 165 -22.04 20.01 0.06
CA GLY A 165 -22.26 21.33 0.68
C GLY A 165 -23.15 22.24 -0.17
N GLU A 166 -22.93 22.27 -1.49
CA GLU A 166 -23.74 23.05 -2.43
C GLU A 166 -25.18 22.52 -2.53
N TYR A 167 -25.38 21.20 -2.49
CA TYR A 167 -26.69 20.58 -2.43
C TYR A 167 -27.44 20.98 -1.14
N SER A 168 -26.75 20.91 0.01
CA SER A 168 -27.33 21.34 1.29
C SER A 168 -27.70 22.83 1.32
N ALA A 169 -27.02 23.65 0.54
CA ALA A 169 -27.31 25.08 0.36
C ALA A 169 -28.35 25.37 -0.75
N GLY A 170 -28.94 24.31 -1.34
CA GLY A 170 -29.95 24.45 -2.40
C GLY A 170 -29.42 24.93 -3.76
N LYS A 171 -28.10 24.82 -4.01
CA LYS A 171 -27.43 25.24 -5.25
C LYS A 171 -27.33 24.15 -6.29
N LEU A 172 -27.39 22.91 -5.88
CA LEU A 172 -27.38 21.73 -6.73
C LEU A 172 -28.65 20.91 -6.54
N THR A 173 -29.04 20.15 -7.55
CA THR A 173 -30.14 19.19 -7.51
C THR A 173 -29.65 17.82 -7.05
N ALA A 174 -30.56 16.90 -6.72
CA ALA A 174 -30.21 15.52 -6.42
C ALA A 174 -29.57 14.81 -7.63
N ASP A 175 -30.02 15.11 -8.85
CA ASP A 175 -29.48 14.54 -10.09
C ASP A 175 -28.02 15.03 -10.30
N ASP A 176 -27.72 16.29 -9.97
CA ASP A 176 -26.36 16.80 -10.03
C ASP A 176 -25.43 16.04 -9.08
N VAL A 177 -25.88 15.78 -7.84
CA VAL A 177 -25.11 14.99 -6.85
C VAL A 177 -24.87 13.59 -7.36
N CYS A 178 -25.88 12.94 -7.92
CA CYS A 178 -25.77 11.61 -8.51
C CYS A 178 -24.71 11.56 -9.63
N GLU A 179 -24.70 12.58 -10.51
CA GLU A 179 -23.68 12.69 -11.55
C GLU A 179 -22.25 12.81 -10.96
N PHE A 180 -22.09 13.56 -9.85
CA PHE A 180 -20.81 13.65 -9.14
C PHE A 180 -20.41 12.29 -8.57
N GLU A 181 -21.31 11.57 -7.87
CA GLU A 181 -21.03 10.27 -7.27
C GLU A 181 -20.50 9.27 -8.30
N GLU A 182 -21.09 9.21 -9.48
CA GLU A 182 -20.71 8.27 -10.51
C GLU A 182 -19.39 8.60 -11.22
N LYS A 183 -19.02 9.91 -11.28
CA LYS A 183 -17.96 10.34 -12.19
C LYS A 183 -16.69 10.88 -11.54
N VAL A 184 -16.70 11.24 -10.25
CA VAL A 184 -15.52 11.89 -9.63
C VAL A 184 -14.37 10.93 -9.34
N CYS A 185 -14.64 9.65 -9.19
CA CYS A 185 -13.65 8.61 -8.90
C CYS A 185 -13.69 7.50 -9.98
N PRO A 186 -13.24 7.77 -11.21
CA PRO A 186 -13.42 6.86 -12.34
C PRO A 186 -12.49 5.64 -12.32
N THR A 187 -11.46 5.62 -11.46
CA THR A 187 -10.48 4.54 -11.38
C THR A 187 -10.15 4.19 -9.94
N CYS A 188 -9.50 3.03 -9.72
CA CYS A 188 -8.98 2.63 -8.43
C CYS A 188 -7.56 3.19 -8.23
N GLY A 189 -7.26 3.62 -6.99
CA GLY A 189 -5.99 4.21 -6.60
C GLY A 189 -6.14 4.96 -5.28
N SER A 190 -5.08 5.56 -4.75
CA SER A 190 -5.20 6.55 -3.68
C SER A 190 -5.93 7.78 -4.19
N CYS A 191 -6.39 8.66 -3.30
CA CYS A 191 -7.13 9.87 -3.70
C CYS A 191 -6.40 10.65 -4.80
N SER A 192 -7.14 11.18 -5.79
CA SER A 192 -6.57 11.94 -6.92
C SER A 192 -5.93 13.28 -6.52
N GLY A 193 -6.14 13.74 -5.27
CA GLY A 193 -5.52 14.95 -4.73
C GLY A 193 -4.25 14.66 -3.93
N MET A 194 -3.49 15.71 -3.59
CA MET A 194 -2.30 15.64 -2.72
C MET A 194 -2.70 15.54 -1.23
N TYR A 195 -3.48 14.53 -0.90
CA TYR A 195 -3.75 14.14 0.49
C TYR A 195 -2.59 13.33 1.07
N THR A 196 -2.74 12.83 2.28
CA THR A 196 -1.66 12.14 3.01
C THR A 196 -1.06 10.98 2.22
N ALA A 197 -1.85 10.16 1.55
CA ALA A 197 -1.35 9.03 0.77
C ALA A 197 -0.33 9.46 -0.30
N ASN A 198 -0.69 10.41 -1.16
CA ASN A 198 0.20 10.87 -2.23
C ASN A 198 1.38 11.66 -1.69
N SER A 199 1.18 12.50 -0.66
CA SER A 199 2.26 13.25 -0.02
C SER A 199 3.29 12.30 0.61
N MET A 200 2.84 11.25 1.28
CA MET A 200 3.73 10.25 1.89
C MET A 200 4.42 9.37 0.85
N ASN A 201 3.73 9.02 -0.24
CA ASN A 201 4.36 8.31 -1.36
C ASN A 201 5.49 9.15 -2.00
N CYS A 202 5.27 10.46 -2.22
CA CYS A 202 6.33 11.36 -2.67
C CYS A 202 7.46 11.46 -1.65
N LEU A 203 7.14 11.46 -0.35
CA LEU A 203 8.16 11.48 0.70
C LEU A 203 9.04 10.22 0.67
N THR A 204 8.48 9.03 0.43
CA THR A 204 9.29 7.80 0.30
C THR A 204 10.31 7.89 -0.84
N GLU A 205 9.95 8.58 -1.91
CA GLU A 205 10.84 8.85 -3.04
C GLU A 205 11.97 9.81 -2.65
N VAL A 206 11.63 10.93 -2.00
CA VAL A 206 12.62 11.91 -1.50
C VAL A 206 13.58 11.29 -0.49
N LEU A 207 13.10 10.34 0.33
CA LEU A 207 13.94 9.59 1.27
C LEU A 207 14.79 8.50 0.61
N GLY A 208 14.69 8.30 -0.70
CA GLY A 208 15.41 7.26 -1.42
C GLY A 208 14.91 5.84 -1.15
N LEU A 209 13.70 5.71 -0.61
CA LEU A 209 13.08 4.42 -0.29
C LEU A 209 12.17 3.90 -1.42
N SER A 210 11.81 4.75 -2.38
CA SER A 210 10.96 4.40 -3.50
C SER A 210 11.64 4.66 -4.84
N LEU A 211 11.17 3.99 -5.89
CA LEU A 211 11.67 4.21 -7.25
C LEU A 211 11.07 5.50 -7.81
N ILE A 212 11.92 6.33 -8.40
CA ILE A 212 11.67 7.71 -8.84
C ILE A 212 10.49 7.91 -9.81
N HIS A 213 9.82 6.90 -10.27
CA HIS A 213 8.74 7.01 -11.27
C HIS A 213 7.42 6.36 -10.86
N ILE A 214 7.30 5.88 -9.63
CA ILE A 214 6.10 5.15 -9.16
C ILE A 214 5.08 6.09 -8.52
N SER A 215 5.54 7.18 -7.91
CA SER A 215 4.69 8.09 -7.13
C SER A 215 4.51 9.49 -7.73
N GLU A 216 5.01 9.76 -8.94
CA GLU A 216 4.84 11.08 -9.59
C GLU A 216 3.40 11.33 -10.05
N PRO A 217 2.62 12.18 -9.36
CA PRO A 217 1.27 12.53 -9.81
C PRO A 217 1.25 13.31 -11.13
N THR A 218 2.40 13.88 -11.53
CA THR A 218 2.55 14.67 -12.77
C THR A 218 2.57 13.83 -14.04
N ARG A 219 2.99 12.57 -13.98
CA ARG A 219 3.01 11.69 -15.17
C ARG A 219 1.65 11.25 -15.64
N LEU A 220 0.69 11.09 -14.73
CA LEU A 220 -0.71 10.79 -15.09
C LEU A 220 -1.42 11.96 -15.77
N ALA A 221 -0.95 13.19 -15.59
CA ALA A 221 -1.46 14.38 -16.25
C ALA A 221 -0.95 14.53 -17.71
N LEU A 222 0.13 13.79 -18.08
CA LEU A 222 0.72 13.83 -19.43
C LEU A 222 0.23 12.68 -20.34
N ILE A 223 -0.54 11.74 -19.80
CA ILE A 223 -1.07 10.56 -20.55
C ILE A 223 -2.59 10.72 -20.81
N SER A 224 -3.20 11.79 -20.34
CA SER A 224 -4.64 12.10 -20.58
C SER A 224 -4.83 13.19 -21.59
#